data_a310832115e9b09bbc6ed89325d00a68
#
_entry.id   a310832115e9b09bbc6ed89325d00a68
#
_cell.length_a   1.000
_cell.length_b   1.000
_cell.length_c   1.000
_cell.angle_alpha   90.00
_cell.angle_beta   90.00
_cell.angle_gamma   90.00
#
_symmetry.space_group_name_H-M   'P 1'
#
loop_
_entity.id
_entity.type
_entity.pdbx_description
1 polymer ?
#
loop_
_entity_poly.entity_id
_entity_poly.type
_entity_poly.pdbx_seq_one_letter_code
_entity_poly.pdbx_strand_id
1 'polypeptide(L)'
;MLGERGLWYKMHWFEMAARVPLLVHAPQRFAARRVKQSVSTLDLLPTLVELAGGSLEAGLPLDGHSLLAHLKGEGGHDEVIGEYTAEGTLSPLMMIRRGDFKFVYSEQDPCLLFDLRNDPRELENLAGSPAHAELFADFLAEARARWDIPAITGQVLASQRRRRFVADALTRGQLKSWDHQPFVDASQQYMRNHIDLDDLERRARYPQP
;
A
#
# COMPACT_ATOMS: atom_id res chain seq x y z
N MET A 1 2.63 10.52 -5.08
CA MET A 1 2.91 10.93 -6.47
C MET A 1 2.30 12.28 -6.73
N LEU A 2 3.06 13.15 -7.33
CA LEU A 2 2.66 14.52 -7.68
C LEU A 2 2.95 14.79 -9.17
N GLY A 3 2.77 13.79 -10.03
CA GLY A 3 3.01 13.82 -11.47
C GLY A 3 4.18 12.95 -11.91
N GLU A 4 4.91 12.32 -11.01
CA GLU A 4 5.94 11.35 -11.39
C GLU A 4 5.31 10.21 -12.18
N ARG A 5 5.91 9.85 -13.30
CA ARG A 5 5.41 8.84 -14.26
C ARG A 5 4.02 9.17 -14.83
N GLY A 6 3.60 10.42 -14.79
CA GLY A 6 2.25 10.83 -15.14
C GLY A 6 1.18 10.41 -14.14
N LEU A 7 1.57 9.92 -12.96
CA LEU A 7 0.65 9.43 -11.93
C LEU A 7 0.49 10.45 -10.80
N TRP A 8 -0.73 10.50 -10.29
CA TRP A 8 -1.12 11.29 -9.13
C TRP A 8 -1.61 10.37 -8.01
N TYR A 9 -1.56 10.87 -6.77
CA TYR A 9 -1.98 10.13 -5.57
C TYR A 9 -1.09 8.92 -5.22
N LYS A 10 -1.69 7.78 -4.84
CA LYS A 10 -1.00 6.65 -4.21
C LYS A 10 -1.52 5.26 -4.60
N MET A 11 -2.27 5.15 -5.70
CA MET A 11 -2.94 3.91 -6.10
C MET A 11 -2.02 2.92 -6.83
N HIS A 12 -0.81 2.70 -6.30
CA HIS A 12 0.18 1.77 -6.86
C HIS A 12 1.31 1.48 -5.86
N TRP A 13 2.25 0.58 -6.24
CA TRP A 13 3.34 0.11 -5.37
C TRP A 13 4.70 0.77 -5.60
N PHE A 14 4.81 1.85 -6.34
CA PHE A 14 6.08 2.59 -6.45
C PHE A 14 6.51 3.15 -5.10
N GLU A 15 7.83 3.22 -4.86
CA GLU A 15 8.40 3.71 -3.58
C GLU A 15 7.85 5.08 -3.18
N MET A 16 7.60 5.96 -4.15
CA MET A 16 7.05 7.30 -3.91
C MET A 16 5.66 7.27 -3.27
N ALA A 17 4.92 6.17 -3.39
CA ALA A 17 3.59 6.01 -2.79
C ALA A 17 3.59 4.97 -1.66
N ALA A 18 4.37 3.91 -1.76
CA ALA A 18 4.32 2.78 -0.84
C ALA A 18 5.27 2.94 0.37
N ARG A 19 6.40 3.64 0.17
CA ARG A 19 7.37 3.83 1.23
C ARG A 19 6.99 4.98 2.15
N VAL A 20 6.90 4.70 3.45
CA VAL A 20 6.64 5.70 4.49
C VAL A 20 7.79 5.75 5.49
N PRO A 21 8.10 6.91 6.08
CA PRO A 21 9.09 6.99 7.15
C PRO A 21 8.56 6.33 8.42
N LEU A 22 9.43 5.57 9.10
CA LEU A 22 9.17 5.02 10.42
C LEU A 22 10.31 5.43 11.36
N LEU A 23 9.97 6.14 12.43
CA LEU A 23 10.91 6.55 13.48
C LEU A 23 10.42 6.05 14.84
N VAL A 24 11.32 5.40 15.57
CA VAL A 24 11.06 4.95 16.94
C VAL A 24 12.00 5.71 17.88
N HIS A 25 11.43 6.46 18.83
CA HIS A 25 12.18 7.21 19.84
C HIS A 25 11.99 6.58 21.21
N ALA A 26 12.95 5.81 21.66
CA ALA A 26 12.98 5.18 22.99
C ALA A 26 14.44 5.04 23.48
N PRO A 27 15.14 6.15 23.77
CA PRO A 27 16.58 6.15 24.04
C PRO A 27 16.99 5.36 25.29
N GLN A 28 16.06 5.13 26.24
CA GLN A 28 16.31 4.29 27.41
C GLN A 28 16.24 2.79 27.11
N ARG A 29 15.71 2.40 25.94
CA ARG A 29 15.55 0.99 25.53
C ARG A 29 16.44 0.60 24.38
N PHE A 30 16.67 1.50 23.44
CA PHE A 30 17.37 1.22 22.19
C PHE A 30 18.46 2.24 21.89
N ALA A 31 19.62 1.74 21.46
CA ALA A 31 20.67 2.60 20.93
C ALA A 31 20.24 3.18 19.56
N ALA A 32 20.71 4.39 19.24
CA ALA A 32 20.44 5.03 17.95
C ALA A 32 21.00 4.16 16.80
N ARG A 33 20.16 3.87 15.82
CA ARG A 33 20.54 3.09 14.63
C ARG A 33 19.63 3.38 13.45
N ARG A 34 20.10 3.00 12.28
CA ARG A 34 19.29 2.96 11.05
C ARG A 34 19.12 1.49 10.64
N VAL A 35 17.87 1.05 10.54
CA VAL A 35 17.48 -0.26 10.01
C VAL A 35 17.35 -0.10 8.50
N LYS A 36 17.99 -0.98 7.71
CA LYS A 36 17.93 -0.96 6.24
C LYS A 36 16.93 -1.96 5.68
N GLN A 37 16.60 -2.97 6.47
CA GLN A 37 15.63 -3.99 6.11
C GLN A 37 14.26 -3.36 5.87
N SER A 38 13.52 -3.92 4.92
CA SER A 38 12.15 -3.56 4.65
C SER A 38 11.23 -4.10 5.73
N VAL A 39 10.41 -3.23 6.29
CA VAL A 39 9.43 -3.56 7.33
C VAL A 39 8.07 -3.00 6.94
N SER A 40 7.00 -3.58 7.48
CA SER A 40 5.62 -3.21 7.20
C SER A 40 5.00 -2.39 8.33
N THR A 41 3.99 -1.58 8.00
CA THR A 41 3.12 -0.98 9.02
C THR A 41 2.31 -2.03 9.80
N LEU A 42 2.13 -3.23 9.25
CA LEU A 42 1.54 -4.37 9.95
C LEU A 42 2.36 -4.82 11.16
N ASP A 43 3.67 -4.56 11.13
CA ASP A 43 4.61 -4.92 12.20
C ASP A 43 4.44 -4.04 13.45
N LEU A 44 3.71 -2.92 13.36
CA LEU A 44 3.52 -2.01 14.48
C LEU A 44 2.73 -2.65 15.62
N LEU A 45 1.63 -3.34 15.31
CA LEU A 45 0.80 -3.98 16.34
C LEU A 45 1.58 -5.01 17.15
N PRO A 46 2.21 -6.04 16.56
CA PRO A 46 2.98 -7.01 17.32
C PRO A 46 4.15 -6.37 18.08
N THR A 47 4.79 -5.34 17.51
CA THR A 47 5.85 -4.59 18.19
C THR A 47 5.35 -3.88 19.45
N LEU A 48 4.22 -3.18 19.36
CA LEU A 48 3.66 -2.44 20.49
C LEU A 48 3.19 -3.37 21.62
N VAL A 49 2.57 -4.51 21.26
CA VAL A 49 2.15 -5.51 22.25
C VAL A 49 3.37 -6.09 22.99
N GLU A 50 4.41 -6.46 22.29
CA GLU A 50 5.64 -6.99 22.90
C GLU A 50 6.36 -5.93 23.74
N LEU A 51 6.41 -4.66 23.28
CA LEU A 51 6.95 -3.55 24.04
C LEU A 51 6.20 -3.29 25.35
N ALA A 52 4.90 -3.55 25.37
CA ALA A 52 4.06 -3.43 26.56
C ALA A 52 4.19 -4.65 27.52
N GLY A 53 4.98 -5.65 27.16
CA GLY A 53 5.14 -6.88 27.93
C GLY A 53 4.00 -7.87 27.74
N GLY A 54 3.16 -7.65 26.73
CA GLY A 54 2.11 -8.59 26.33
C GLY A 54 2.61 -9.65 25.36
N SER A 55 1.78 -10.64 25.11
CA SER A 55 1.92 -11.60 24.02
C SER A 55 0.66 -11.59 23.18
N LEU A 56 0.82 -11.74 21.87
CA LEU A 56 -0.31 -11.97 21.00
C LEU A 56 -0.78 -13.41 21.17
N GLU A 57 -2.08 -13.60 21.38
CA GLU A 57 -2.64 -14.94 21.55
C GLU A 57 -2.34 -15.79 20.31
N ALA A 58 -1.90 -17.02 20.55
CA ALA A 58 -1.74 -18.00 19.50
C ALA A 58 -3.12 -18.28 18.89
N GLY A 59 -3.39 -17.75 17.69
CA GLY A 59 -4.67 -17.92 16.99
C GLY A 59 -5.23 -16.64 16.38
N LEU A 60 -4.68 -15.45 16.69
CA LEU A 60 -4.93 -14.27 15.88
C LEU A 60 -4.06 -14.37 14.62
N PRO A 61 -4.64 -14.48 13.43
CA PRO A 61 -3.88 -14.46 12.19
C PRO A 61 -3.30 -13.05 11.98
N LEU A 62 -2.02 -12.89 12.30
CA LEU A 62 -1.29 -11.65 12.07
C LEU A 62 -0.24 -11.88 11.00
N ASP A 63 -0.26 -11.05 9.98
CA ASP A 63 0.75 -11.06 8.92
C ASP A 63 2.00 -10.23 9.30
N GLY A 64 1.91 -9.42 10.36
CA GLY A 64 3.01 -8.59 10.84
C GLY A 64 3.90 -9.32 11.85
N HIS A 65 5.17 -8.88 11.93
CA HIS A 65 6.20 -9.41 12.83
C HIS A 65 6.71 -8.30 13.76
N SER A 66 7.10 -8.67 14.99
CA SER A 66 7.68 -7.68 15.90
C SER A 66 9.01 -7.12 15.37
N LEU A 67 9.15 -5.79 15.45
CA LEU A 67 10.36 -5.07 15.07
C LEU A 67 11.42 -5.04 16.19
N LEU A 68 11.19 -5.69 17.33
CA LEU A 68 12.10 -5.62 18.47
C LEU A 68 13.50 -6.12 18.13
N ALA A 69 13.65 -7.18 17.35
CA ALA A 69 14.96 -7.65 16.89
C ALA A 69 15.70 -6.57 16.08
N HIS A 70 15.01 -5.88 15.17
CA HIS A 70 15.57 -4.75 14.43
C HIS A 70 15.96 -3.59 15.36
N LEU A 71 15.10 -3.24 16.32
CA LEU A 71 15.33 -2.15 17.26
C LEU A 71 16.53 -2.44 18.20
N LYS A 72 16.74 -3.71 18.56
CA LYS A 72 17.91 -4.16 19.32
C LYS A 72 19.18 -4.31 18.48
N GLY A 73 19.05 -4.43 17.16
CA GLY A 73 20.17 -4.65 16.24
C GLY A 73 20.57 -6.12 16.09
N GLU A 74 19.66 -6.99 16.37
CA GLU A 74 19.80 -8.44 16.27
C GLU A 74 19.46 -8.97 14.86
N GLY A 75 19.08 -8.05 13.95
CA GLY A 75 18.57 -8.41 12.63
C GLY A 75 17.05 -8.59 12.65
N GLY A 76 16.53 -9.33 11.68
CA GLY A 76 15.10 -9.59 11.57
C GLY A 76 14.69 -9.88 10.13
N HIS A 77 13.39 -9.90 9.86
CA HIS A 77 12.84 -10.09 8.52
C HIS A 77 13.20 -8.91 7.59
N ASP A 78 13.23 -9.18 6.30
CA ASP A 78 13.47 -8.19 5.25
C ASP A 78 12.52 -8.48 4.08
N GLU A 79 11.23 -8.54 4.41
CA GLU A 79 10.17 -8.78 3.44
C GLU A 79 8.94 -7.96 3.79
N VAL A 80 8.31 -7.39 2.77
CA VAL A 80 7.00 -6.72 2.87
C VAL A 80 6.11 -7.24 1.76
N ILE A 81 4.89 -7.62 2.12
CA ILE A 81 3.83 -8.00 1.21
C ILE A 81 2.82 -6.86 1.15
N GLY A 82 2.30 -6.58 -0.04
CA GLY A 82 1.27 -5.57 -0.25
C GLY A 82 0.17 -6.05 -1.16
N GLU A 83 -1.07 -5.71 -0.82
CA GLU A 83 -2.26 -6.02 -1.59
C GLU A 83 -3.06 -4.75 -1.86
N TYR A 84 -3.31 -4.47 -3.12
CA TYR A 84 -4.11 -3.32 -3.55
C TYR A 84 -5.30 -3.79 -4.39
N THR A 85 -6.50 -3.56 -3.87
CA THR A 85 -7.77 -4.03 -4.45
C THR A 85 -8.79 -2.89 -4.61
N ALA A 86 -8.31 -1.66 -4.69
CA ALA A 86 -9.14 -0.47 -4.71
C ALA A 86 -9.25 0.16 -6.12
N GLU A 87 -9.58 1.44 -6.16
CA GLU A 87 -9.76 2.21 -7.40
C GLU A 87 -8.47 2.35 -8.23
N GLY A 88 -8.63 2.61 -9.51
CA GLY A 88 -7.51 2.90 -10.42
C GLY A 88 -6.80 1.67 -11.00
N THR A 89 -7.27 0.46 -10.71
CA THR A 89 -6.73 -0.79 -11.26
C THR A 89 -7.81 -1.63 -11.91
N LEU A 90 -7.45 -2.35 -12.98
CA LEU A 90 -8.34 -3.30 -13.65
C LEU A 90 -8.39 -4.65 -12.94
N SER A 91 -7.35 -4.99 -12.20
CA SER A 91 -7.17 -6.22 -11.45
C SER A 91 -6.43 -5.90 -10.14
N PRO A 92 -6.54 -6.72 -9.09
CA PRO A 92 -5.72 -6.60 -7.91
C PRO A 92 -4.24 -6.48 -8.24
N LEU A 93 -3.55 -5.55 -7.57
CA LEU A 93 -2.10 -5.38 -7.67
C LEU A 93 -1.45 -5.93 -6.40
N MET A 94 -0.62 -6.95 -6.55
CA MET A 94 0.08 -7.60 -5.46
C MET A 94 1.56 -7.23 -5.48
N MET A 95 2.17 -7.07 -4.33
CA MET A 95 3.57 -6.67 -4.23
C MET A 95 4.32 -7.56 -3.24
N ILE A 96 5.51 -7.99 -3.65
CA ILE A 96 6.52 -8.60 -2.79
C ILE A 96 7.75 -7.70 -2.81
N ARG A 97 8.15 -7.20 -1.66
CA ARG A 97 9.40 -6.48 -1.46
C ARG A 97 10.29 -7.34 -0.58
N ARG A 98 11.40 -7.84 -1.13
CA ARG A 98 12.33 -8.70 -0.41
C ARG A 98 13.77 -8.30 -0.71
N GLY A 99 14.55 -8.03 0.34
CA GLY A 99 15.92 -7.55 0.21
C GLY A 99 15.99 -6.29 -0.66
N ASP A 100 16.78 -6.30 -1.70
CA ASP A 100 16.93 -5.19 -2.63
C ASP A 100 15.90 -5.19 -3.76
N PHE A 101 15.06 -6.22 -3.89
CA PHE A 101 14.14 -6.37 -5.02
C PHE A 101 12.68 -6.09 -4.62
N LYS A 102 11.95 -5.51 -5.58
CA LYS A 102 10.51 -5.34 -5.53
C LYS A 102 9.87 -5.95 -6.77
N PHE A 103 8.90 -6.82 -6.54
CA PHE A 103 8.08 -7.42 -7.58
C PHE A 103 6.64 -6.97 -7.44
N VAL A 104 6.00 -6.57 -8.54
CA VAL A 104 4.57 -6.23 -8.60
C VAL A 104 3.89 -7.14 -9.60
N TYR A 105 2.87 -7.84 -9.14
CA TYR A 105 2.09 -8.79 -9.90
C TYR A 105 0.70 -8.25 -10.22
N SER A 106 0.29 -8.37 -11.46
CA SER A 106 -1.07 -8.16 -11.94
C SER A 106 -1.40 -9.21 -13.00
N GLU A 107 -2.66 -9.61 -13.11
CA GLU A 107 -3.10 -10.47 -14.23
C GLU A 107 -3.43 -9.67 -15.49
N GLN A 108 -3.74 -8.38 -15.36
CA GLN A 108 -4.18 -7.52 -16.46
C GLN A 108 -3.05 -6.65 -17.01
N ASP A 109 -2.09 -6.30 -16.14
CA ASP A 109 -0.97 -5.43 -16.50
C ASP A 109 0.34 -6.22 -16.52
N PRO A 110 1.36 -5.76 -17.26
CA PRO A 110 2.69 -6.35 -17.19
C PRO A 110 3.24 -6.35 -15.77
N CYS A 111 3.84 -7.46 -15.35
CA CYS A 111 4.55 -7.52 -14.08
C CYS A 111 5.73 -6.54 -14.06
N LEU A 112 6.05 -6.04 -12.86
CA LEU A 112 7.19 -5.15 -12.66
C LEU A 112 8.19 -5.83 -11.72
N LEU A 113 9.47 -5.70 -12.05
CA LEU A 113 10.58 -6.12 -11.19
C LEU A 113 11.62 -5.00 -11.13
N PHE A 114 11.98 -4.56 -9.93
CA PHE A 114 12.95 -3.49 -9.72
C PHE A 114 14.04 -3.92 -8.76
N ASP A 115 15.29 -3.50 -9.04
CA ASP A 115 16.42 -3.54 -8.11
C ASP A 115 16.54 -2.17 -7.45
N LEU A 116 15.98 -2.02 -6.26
CA LEU A 116 15.95 -0.74 -5.54
C LEU A 116 17.29 -0.32 -4.96
N ARG A 117 18.29 -1.20 -4.98
CA ARG A 117 19.66 -0.86 -4.61
C ARG A 117 20.35 -0.05 -5.70
N ASN A 118 20.19 -0.49 -6.95
CA ASN A 118 20.83 0.13 -8.12
C ASN A 118 19.92 1.15 -8.80
N ASP A 119 18.61 0.94 -8.71
CA ASP A 119 17.56 1.83 -9.25
C ASP A 119 16.52 2.19 -8.17
N PRO A 120 16.87 3.01 -7.18
CA PRO A 120 15.93 3.43 -6.12
C PRO A 120 14.76 4.28 -6.63
N ARG A 121 14.79 4.70 -7.89
CA ARG A 121 13.74 5.47 -8.55
C ARG A 121 12.83 4.61 -9.42
N GLU A 122 13.09 3.30 -9.52
CA GLU A 122 12.27 2.33 -10.26
C GLU A 122 12.06 2.71 -11.73
N LEU A 123 13.12 3.20 -12.39
CA LEU A 123 13.06 3.68 -13.77
C LEU A 123 13.17 2.54 -14.78
N GLU A 124 13.80 1.43 -14.40
CA GLU A 124 14.07 0.28 -15.25
C GLU A 124 13.30 -0.95 -14.77
N ASN A 125 12.34 -1.41 -15.57
CA ASN A 125 11.63 -2.66 -15.30
C ASN A 125 12.46 -3.85 -15.76
N LEU A 126 12.93 -4.65 -14.82
CA LEU A 126 13.77 -5.84 -15.06
C LEU A 126 12.98 -7.11 -15.39
N ALA A 127 11.64 -7.07 -15.45
CA ALA A 127 10.80 -8.24 -15.70
C ALA A 127 11.10 -8.95 -17.03
N GLY A 128 11.62 -8.21 -18.02
CA GLY A 128 12.07 -8.75 -19.32
C GLY A 128 13.57 -8.98 -19.45
N SER A 129 14.35 -8.77 -18.36
CA SER A 129 15.80 -8.88 -18.39
C SER A 129 16.25 -10.35 -18.35
N PRO A 130 17.02 -10.85 -19.33
CA PRO A 130 17.55 -12.21 -19.28
C PRO A 130 18.43 -12.48 -18.03
N ALA A 131 19.15 -11.47 -17.55
CA ALA A 131 19.99 -11.59 -16.36
C ALA A 131 19.18 -11.80 -15.05
N HIS A 132 17.89 -11.46 -15.05
CA HIS A 132 17.00 -11.58 -13.90
C HIS A 132 15.87 -12.59 -14.13
N ALA A 133 15.95 -13.42 -15.17
CA ALA A 133 14.87 -14.33 -15.57
C ALA A 133 14.53 -15.37 -14.49
N GLU A 134 15.52 -15.91 -13.82
CA GLU A 134 15.32 -16.88 -12.71
C GLU A 134 14.64 -16.21 -11.53
N LEU A 135 15.16 -15.08 -11.08
CA LEU A 135 14.56 -14.30 -9.99
C LEU A 135 13.12 -13.87 -10.29
N PHE A 136 12.86 -13.45 -11.51
CA PHE A 136 11.51 -13.10 -11.96
C PHE A 136 10.57 -14.31 -11.92
N ALA A 137 11.04 -15.48 -12.38
CA ALA A 137 10.26 -16.72 -12.37
C ALA A 137 9.92 -17.16 -10.94
N ASP A 138 10.84 -17.02 -10.01
CA ASP A 138 10.63 -17.35 -8.60
C ASP A 138 9.58 -16.44 -7.96
N PHE A 139 9.67 -15.12 -8.14
CA PHE A 139 8.67 -14.18 -7.65
C PHE A 139 7.30 -14.43 -8.27
N LEU A 140 7.25 -14.71 -9.57
CA LEU A 140 5.99 -14.98 -10.28
C LEU A 140 5.34 -16.27 -9.77
N ALA A 141 6.13 -17.32 -9.56
CA ALA A 141 5.64 -18.60 -9.01
C ALA A 141 5.09 -18.40 -7.59
N GLU A 142 5.82 -17.67 -6.75
CA GLU A 142 5.38 -17.34 -5.40
C GLU A 142 4.09 -16.52 -5.40
N ALA A 143 4.00 -15.47 -6.22
CA ALA A 143 2.80 -14.63 -6.32
C ALA A 143 1.57 -15.44 -6.71
N ARG A 144 1.70 -16.32 -7.69
CA ARG A 144 0.63 -17.22 -8.14
C ARG A 144 0.23 -18.28 -7.11
N ALA A 145 1.17 -18.72 -6.30
CA ALA A 145 0.88 -19.65 -5.22
C ALA A 145 0.23 -18.96 -4.01
N ARG A 146 0.57 -17.69 -3.77
CA ARG A 146 0.09 -16.91 -2.62
C ARG A 146 -1.31 -16.36 -2.85
N TRP A 147 -1.63 -15.89 -4.05
CA TRP A 147 -2.85 -15.15 -4.35
C TRP A 147 -3.72 -15.82 -5.42
N ASP A 148 -4.93 -16.19 -5.04
CA ASP A 148 -6.00 -16.55 -5.96
C ASP A 148 -6.71 -15.27 -6.44
N ILE A 149 -6.17 -14.64 -7.50
CA ILE A 149 -6.69 -13.37 -8.02
C ILE A 149 -8.15 -13.45 -8.46
N PRO A 150 -8.62 -14.51 -9.14
CA PRO A 150 -10.05 -14.68 -9.42
C PRO A 150 -10.93 -14.68 -8.17
N ALA A 151 -10.54 -15.40 -7.12
CA ALA A 151 -11.28 -15.43 -5.86
C ALA A 151 -11.29 -14.06 -5.17
N ILE A 152 -10.15 -13.37 -5.10
CA ILE A 152 -10.02 -12.01 -4.54
C ILE A 152 -10.91 -11.04 -5.33
N THR A 153 -10.86 -11.07 -6.65
CA THR A 153 -11.71 -10.24 -7.52
C THR A 153 -13.20 -10.50 -7.25
N GLY A 154 -13.59 -11.76 -7.12
CA GLY A 154 -14.96 -12.14 -6.76
C GLY A 154 -15.41 -11.54 -5.42
N GLN A 155 -14.55 -11.58 -4.42
CA GLN A 155 -14.80 -10.99 -3.08
C GLN A 155 -14.92 -9.46 -3.15
N VAL A 156 -14.04 -8.79 -3.89
CA VAL A 156 -14.09 -7.33 -4.10
C VAL A 156 -15.42 -6.93 -4.75
N LEU A 157 -15.81 -7.58 -5.84
CA LEU A 157 -17.06 -7.29 -6.53
C LEU A 157 -18.29 -7.58 -5.65
N ALA A 158 -18.26 -8.65 -4.86
CA ALA A 158 -19.32 -8.93 -3.90
C ALA A 158 -19.41 -7.85 -2.81
N SER A 159 -18.26 -7.38 -2.31
CA SER A 159 -18.17 -6.27 -1.36
C SER A 159 -18.70 -4.97 -1.95
N GLN A 160 -18.37 -4.65 -3.20
CA GLN A 160 -18.89 -3.47 -3.90
C GLN A 160 -20.42 -3.52 -4.05
N ARG A 161 -20.97 -4.68 -4.42
CA ARG A 161 -22.45 -4.85 -4.49
C ARG A 161 -23.13 -4.61 -3.15
N ARG A 162 -22.57 -5.15 -2.05
CA ARG A 162 -23.11 -4.91 -0.70
C ARG A 162 -23.03 -3.44 -0.31
N ARG A 163 -21.92 -2.77 -0.58
CA ARG A 163 -21.75 -1.33 -0.28
C ARG A 163 -22.74 -0.47 -1.08
N ARG A 164 -22.96 -0.76 -2.36
CA ARG A 164 -23.96 -0.08 -3.18
C ARG A 164 -25.38 -0.27 -2.60
N PHE A 165 -25.73 -1.50 -2.22
CA PHE A 165 -27.03 -1.76 -1.58
C PHE A 165 -27.23 -0.92 -0.30
N VAL A 166 -26.21 -0.85 0.55
CA VAL A 166 -26.25 -0.04 1.77
C VAL A 166 -26.34 1.45 1.43
N ALA A 167 -25.55 1.94 0.48
CA ALA A 167 -25.61 3.33 0.04
C ALA A 167 -26.99 3.70 -0.51
N ASP A 168 -27.57 2.86 -1.36
CA ASP A 168 -28.90 3.06 -1.92
C ASP A 168 -29.99 3.10 -0.83
N ALA A 169 -29.85 2.29 0.21
CA ALA A 169 -30.78 2.30 1.35
C ALA A 169 -30.64 3.59 2.18
N LEU A 170 -29.40 4.02 2.44
CA LEU A 170 -29.12 5.25 3.19
C LEU A 170 -29.58 6.49 2.44
N THR A 171 -29.43 6.54 1.11
CA THR A 171 -29.87 7.69 0.30
C THR A 171 -31.38 7.84 0.21
N ARG A 172 -32.15 6.78 0.49
CA ARG A 172 -33.64 6.85 0.56
C ARG A 172 -34.17 7.41 1.87
N GLY A 173 -33.33 7.53 2.88
CA GLY A 173 -33.64 8.09 4.19
C GLY A 173 -33.21 9.55 4.34
N GLN A 174 -33.17 10.03 5.58
CA GLN A 174 -32.50 11.30 5.87
C GLN A 174 -31.00 11.11 5.84
N LEU A 175 -30.37 11.60 4.78
CA LEU A 175 -28.90 11.65 4.68
C LEU A 175 -28.39 12.59 5.77
N LYS A 176 -27.72 12.02 6.77
CA LYS A 176 -26.85 12.80 7.66
C LYS A 176 -25.47 12.85 7.04
N SER A 177 -24.87 14.02 7.05
CA SER A 177 -23.48 14.17 6.66
C SER A 177 -22.62 13.14 7.39
N TRP A 178 -21.80 12.40 6.65
CA TRP A 178 -20.80 11.49 7.19
C TRP A 178 -19.76 12.25 8.02
N ASP A 179 -19.34 13.43 7.53
CA ASP A 179 -18.39 14.28 8.18
C ASP A 179 -19.04 15.25 9.16
N HIS A 180 -18.71 15.11 10.42
CA HIS A 180 -19.02 16.11 11.45
C HIS A 180 -18.06 17.30 11.38
N GLN A 181 -17.80 17.79 10.19
CA GLN A 181 -16.99 18.99 10.01
C GLN A 181 -17.92 20.23 10.09
N PRO A 182 -17.57 21.22 10.89
CA PRO A 182 -18.27 22.50 10.84
C PRO A 182 -18.20 23.07 9.45
N PHE A 183 -19.27 23.67 8.99
CA PHE A 183 -19.28 24.40 7.73
C PHE A 183 -18.15 25.43 7.73
N VAL A 184 -17.25 25.32 6.74
CA VAL A 184 -16.17 26.28 6.55
C VAL A 184 -16.34 26.92 5.18
N ASP A 185 -16.31 28.25 5.15
CA ASP A 185 -16.35 28.99 3.88
C ASP A 185 -15.05 28.74 3.11
N ALA A 186 -15.11 27.86 2.12
CA ALA A 186 -13.98 27.49 1.29
C ALA A 186 -13.43 28.65 0.43
N SER A 187 -14.20 29.74 0.27
CA SER A 187 -13.71 30.93 -0.43
C SER A 187 -12.62 31.66 0.36
N GLN A 188 -12.57 31.44 1.67
CA GLN A 188 -11.57 31.99 2.58
C GLN A 188 -10.36 31.07 2.79
N GLN A 189 -10.30 29.92 2.09
CA GLN A 189 -9.25 28.91 2.25
C GLN A 189 -8.43 28.77 0.98
N TYR A 190 -7.17 28.34 1.15
CA TYR A 190 -6.28 28.03 0.04
C TYR A 190 -6.80 26.92 -0.87
N MET A 191 -7.46 25.90 -0.30
CA MET A 191 -8.11 24.82 -1.06
C MET A 191 -9.60 25.08 -1.23
N ARG A 192 -10.06 25.00 -2.47
CA ARG A 192 -11.47 25.18 -2.84
C ARG A 192 -12.22 23.85 -2.77
N ASN A 193 -12.62 23.43 -1.59
CA ASN A 193 -13.37 22.18 -1.36
C ASN A 193 -14.88 22.28 -1.56
N HIS A 194 -15.40 23.37 -2.11
CA HIS A 194 -16.79 23.54 -2.53
C HIS A 194 -17.06 23.02 -3.95
N ILE A 195 -16.02 22.61 -4.67
CA ILE A 195 -16.13 22.02 -6.00
C ILE A 195 -16.24 20.51 -5.81
N ASP A 196 -17.21 19.89 -6.49
CA ASP A 196 -17.30 18.43 -6.55
C ASP A 196 -15.97 17.82 -7.03
N LEU A 197 -15.55 16.71 -6.42
CA LEU A 197 -14.25 16.11 -6.70
C LEU A 197 -14.13 15.66 -8.16
N ASP A 198 -15.19 15.07 -8.71
CA ASP A 198 -15.21 14.60 -10.10
C ASP A 198 -15.08 15.77 -11.09
N ASP A 199 -15.69 16.92 -10.76
CA ASP A 199 -15.56 18.14 -11.54
C ASP A 199 -14.14 18.72 -11.45
N LEU A 200 -13.55 18.68 -10.26
CA LEU A 200 -12.18 19.12 -10.05
C LEU A 200 -11.19 18.26 -10.85
N GLU A 201 -11.34 16.94 -10.77
CA GLU A 201 -10.50 15.99 -11.50
C GLU A 201 -10.67 16.11 -13.01
N ARG A 202 -11.89 16.31 -13.49
CA ARG A 202 -12.15 16.54 -14.91
C ARG A 202 -11.45 17.81 -15.43
N ARG A 203 -11.48 18.88 -14.66
CA ARG A 203 -10.79 20.15 -14.99
C ARG A 203 -9.27 20.06 -14.93
N ALA A 204 -8.75 19.16 -14.09
CA ALA A 204 -7.32 18.95 -13.92
C ALA A 204 -6.69 18.03 -14.99
N ARG A 205 -7.49 17.34 -15.80
CA ARG A 205 -6.98 16.43 -16.85
C ARG A 205 -6.28 17.21 -17.96
N TYR A 206 -5.17 16.66 -18.42
CA TYR A 206 -4.45 17.21 -19.57
C TYR A 206 -4.16 16.08 -20.58
N PRO A 207 -4.43 16.27 -21.89
CA PRO A 207 -5.13 17.45 -22.46
C PRO A 207 -6.58 17.53 -21.97
N GLN A 208 -7.10 18.77 -21.97
CA GLN A 208 -8.54 18.97 -21.67
C GLN A 208 -9.37 18.19 -22.67
N PRO A 209 -10.39 17.44 -22.24
CA PRO A 209 -11.26 16.67 -23.14
C PRO A 209 -12.05 17.53 -24.09
#